data_a15593afaad1129e5b55099b11e3b97f
#
_entry.id   a15593afaad1129e5b55099b11e3b97f
#
_cell.length_a   1.000
_cell.length_b   1.000
_cell.length_c   1.000
_cell.angle_alpha   90.00
_cell.angle_beta   90.00
_cell.angle_gamma   90.00
#
_symmetry.space_group_name_H-M   'P 1'
#
loop_
_entity.id
_entity.type
_entity.pdbx_description
1 polymer ?
#
loop_
_entity_poly.entity_id
_entity_poly.type
_entity_poly.pdbx_seq_one_letter_code
_entity_poly.pdbx_strand_id
1 'polypeptide(L)'
;MKNIAIIGGGAAGFFAAITAKKQNKNNEVFIFERSKRVLAKVAITGGGRCNVTNSFNEISSLTTAYPRGHKLLKRLFNIFDYTSCYQCF
;
A
#
# COMPACT_ATOMS: atom_id res chain seq x y z
N MET A 1 4.60 22.94 -8.27
CA MET A 1 3.66 22.85 -7.13
C MET A 1 2.26 22.49 -7.62
N LYS A 2 1.66 21.49 -7.01
CA LYS A 2 0.31 21.04 -7.37
C LYS A 2 -0.54 20.89 -6.13
N ASN A 3 -1.85 21.07 -6.30
CA ASN A 3 -2.82 20.70 -5.28
C ASN A 3 -3.39 19.34 -5.63
N ILE A 4 -3.23 18.38 -4.73
CA ILE A 4 -3.61 16.99 -4.96
C ILE A 4 -4.64 16.58 -3.92
N ALA A 5 -5.80 16.10 -4.38
CA ALA A 5 -6.86 15.61 -3.51
C ALA A 5 -6.88 14.08 -3.58
N ILE A 6 -6.82 13.44 -2.42
CA ILE A 6 -6.92 11.99 -2.29
C ILE A 6 -8.29 11.68 -1.68
N ILE A 7 -9.07 10.86 -2.35
CA ILE A 7 -10.39 10.47 -1.86
C ILE A 7 -10.26 9.11 -1.17
N GLY A 8 -10.50 9.10 0.12
CA GLY A 8 -10.40 7.92 0.96
C GLY A 8 -9.17 7.94 1.86
N GLY A 9 -9.40 7.79 3.16
CA GLY A 9 -8.36 7.80 4.19
C GLY A 9 -7.94 6.41 4.64
N GLY A 10 -7.96 5.42 3.76
CA GLY A 10 -7.45 4.09 4.02
C GLY A 10 -5.95 3.96 3.72
N ALA A 11 -5.45 2.72 3.73
CA ALA A 11 -4.04 2.45 3.48
C ALA A 11 -3.58 2.96 2.11
N ALA A 12 -4.36 2.72 1.07
CA ALA A 12 -4.03 3.14 -0.28
C ALA A 12 -3.98 4.67 -0.39
N GLY A 13 -4.94 5.35 0.22
CA GLY A 13 -4.99 6.82 0.21
C GLY A 13 -3.80 7.44 0.90
N PHE A 14 -3.42 6.93 2.07
CA PHE A 14 -2.24 7.42 2.78
C PHE A 14 -0.96 7.13 2.01
N PHE A 15 -0.82 5.96 1.42
CA PHE A 15 0.35 5.63 0.61
C PHE A 15 0.47 6.57 -0.60
N ALA A 16 -0.65 6.82 -1.28
CA ALA A 16 -0.69 7.74 -2.41
C ALA A 16 -0.30 9.16 -1.98
N ALA A 17 -0.80 9.62 -0.83
CA ALA A 17 -0.48 10.96 -0.31
C ALA A 17 1.01 11.09 0.01
N ILE A 18 1.59 10.11 0.66
CA ILE A 18 3.02 10.11 0.98
C ILE A 18 3.85 10.12 -0.29
N THR A 19 3.51 9.29 -1.27
CA THR A 19 4.21 9.23 -2.55
C THR A 19 4.14 10.56 -3.28
N ALA A 20 2.96 11.17 -3.35
CA ALA A 20 2.78 12.47 -4.00
C ALA A 20 3.62 13.57 -3.34
N LYS A 21 3.69 13.55 -2.01
CA LYS A 21 4.48 14.54 -1.28
C LYS A 21 5.98 14.32 -1.46
N LYS A 22 6.41 13.07 -1.55
CA LYS A 22 7.83 12.74 -1.80
C LYS A 22 8.30 13.17 -3.19
N GLN A 23 7.43 13.12 -4.19
CA GLN A 23 7.78 13.51 -5.54
C GLN A 23 8.09 14.99 -5.65
N ASN A 24 7.40 15.82 -4.89
CA ASN A 24 7.66 17.26 -4.84
C ASN A 24 7.19 17.81 -3.50
N LYS A 25 8.13 18.28 -2.70
CA LYS A 25 7.85 18.81 -1.35
C LYS A 25 6.90 20.01 -1.36
N ASN A 26 6.80 20.71 -2.49
CA ASN A 26 5.93 21.86 -2.63
C ASN A 26 4.49 21.48 -2.97
N ASN A 27 4.20 20.21 -3.23
CA ASN A 27 2.84 19.75 -3.44
C ASN A 27 2.02 19.92 -2.16
N GLU A 28 0.80 20.42 -2.34
CA GLU A 28 -0.21 20.43 -1.27
C GLU A 28 -1.08 19.19 -1.43
N VAL A 29 -1.10 18.31 -0.42
CA VAL A 29 -1.82 17.05 -0.51
C VAL A 29 -2.91 17.01 0.55
N PHE A 30 -4.14 16.74 0.14
CA PHE A 30 -5.31 16.70 0.99
C PHE A 30 -5.95 15.33 0.92
N ILE A 31 -6.31 14.77 2.07
CA ILE A 31 -7.03 13.50 2.14
C ILE A 31 -8.46 13.78 2.60
N PHE A 32 -9.43 13.34 1.79
CA PHE A 32 -10.84 13.47 2.10
C PHE A 32 -11.41 12.11 2.49
N GLU A 33 -11.85 11.98 3.74
CA GLU A 33 -12.39 10.73 4.25
C GLU A 33 -13.84 10.97 4.71
N ARG A 34 -14.74 10.09 4.25
CA ARG A 34 -16.17 10.17 4.55
C ARG A 34 -16.48 9.82 6.01
N SER A 35 -15.77 8.86 6.58
CA SER A 35 -16.00 8.43 7.96
C SER A 35 -15.21 9.30 8.93
N LYS A 36 -15.54 9.20 10.21
CA LYS A 36 -14.83 9.95 11.26
C LYS A 36 -13.44 9.36 11.55
N ARG A 37 -13.13 8.22 11.00
CA ARG A 37 -11.94 7.45 11.36
C ARG A 37 -11.13 7.11 10.12
N VAL A 38 -9.90 7.58 10.05
CA VAL A 38 -8.96 7.21 8.99
C VAL A 38 -8.28 5.88 9.35
N LEU A 39 -7.81 5.16 8.34
CA LEU A 39 -7.08 3.89 8.52
C LEU A 39 -7.85 2.86 9.35
N ALA A 40 -9.18 2.88 9.31
CA ALA A 40 -10.00 2.01 10.15
C ALA A 40 -9.73 0.52 9.89
N LYS A 41 -9.58 0.14 8.61
CA LYS A 41 -9.32 -1.26 8.25
C LYS A 41 -7.89 -1.68 8.59
N VAL A 42 -6.94 -0.78 8.47
CA VAL A 42 -5.55 -1.06 8.84
C VAL A 42 -5.43 -1.37 10.33
N ALA A 43 -6.18 -0.66 11.16
CA ALA A 43 -6.16 -0.85 12.61
C ALA A 43 -6.55 -2.26 13.04
N ILE A 44 -7.36 -2.97 12.24
CA ILE A 44 -7.84 -4.31 12.58
C ILE A 44 -7.17 -5.42 11.77
N THR A 45 -6.31 -5.10 10.80
CA THR A 45 -5.64 -6.12 9.98
C THR A 45 -4.69 -6.97 10.80
N GLY A 46 -4.56 -8.24 10.43
CA GLY A 46 -3.66 -9.18 11.10
C GLY A 46 -3.91 -9.30 12.58
N GLY A 47 -5.17 -9.18 13.03
CA GLY A 47 -5.50 -9.21 14.47
C GLY A 47 -4.91 -8.04 15.24
N GLY A 48 -4.77 -6.87 14.61
CA GLY A 48 -4.18 -5.69 15.20
C GLY A 48 -2.67 -5.56 14.96
N ARG A 49 -2.08 -6.47 14.19
CA ARG A 49 -0.64 -6.48 13.93
C ARG A 49 -0.24 -5.81 12.60
N CYS A 50 -1.22 -5.34 11.84
CA CYS A 50 -1.01 -4.70 10.54
C CYS A 50 -0.21 -5.60 9.59
N ASN A 51 -0.81 -6.73 9.22
CA ASN A 51 -0.19 -7.70 8.32
C ASN A 51 -0.17 -7.12 6.89
N VAL A 52 1.00 -6.68 6.43
CA VAL A 52 1.12 -5.88 5.20
C VAL A 52 1.55 -6.71 4.01
N THR A 53 2.54 -7.57 4.17
CA THR A 53 3.15 -8.29 3.04
C THR A 53 3.78 -9.59 3.50
N ASN A 54 4.30 -10.36 2.54
CA ASN A 54 4.94 -11.65 2.79
C ASN A 54 6.18 -11.77 1.92
N SER A 55 7.23 -12.36 2.46
CA SER A 55 8.45 -12.64 1.71
C SER A 55 8.31 -13.85 0.78
N PHE A 56 7.31 -14.70 1.02
CA PHE A 56 7.07 -15.94 0.27
C PHE A 56 8.20 -16.97 0.37
N ASN A 57 8.99 -16.92 1.44
CA ASN A 57 10.13 -17.82 1.60
C ASN A 57 9.74 -19.28 1.79
N GLU A 58 8.53 -19.55 2.28
CA GLU A 58 8.06 -20.89 2.59
C GLU A 58 7.31 -21.56 1.41
N ILE A 59 7.17 -20.86 0.30
CA ILE A 59 6.48 -21.40 -0.89
C ILE A 59 7.46 -21.52 -2.04
N SER A 60 7.27 -22.57 -2.86
CA SER A 60 8.15 -22.84 -4.01
C SER A 60 7.80 -22.00 -5.22
N SER A 61 6.59 -21.49 -5.31
CA SER A 61 6.11 -20.79 -6.50
C SER A 61 5.01 -19.79 -6.12
N LEU A 62 5.02 -18.65 -6.77
CA LEU A 62 3.98 -17.63 -6.61
C LEU A 62 2.61 -18.18 -7.01
N THR A 63 2.54 -19.12 -7.95
CA THR A 63 1.32 -19.79 -8.37
C THR A 63 0.64 -20.52 -7.22
N THR A 64 1.41 -21.05 -6.28
CA THR A 64 0.87 -21.72 -5.08
C THR A 64 0.11 -20.77 -4.20
N ALA A 65 0.67 -19.58 -3.95
CA ALA A 65 0.00 -18.56 -3.13
C ALA A 65 -1.15 -17.87 -3.88
N TYR A 66 -0.97 -17.68 -5.18
CA TYR A 66 -1.94 -16.97 -6.03
C TYR A 66 -2.31 -17.83 -7.23
N PRO A 67 -3.27 -18.78 -7.08
CA PRO A 67 -3.72 -19.58 -8.22
C PRO A 67 -4.26 -18.73 -9.37
N ARG A 68 -4.81 -17.56 -9.04
CA ARG A 68 -5.26 -16.56 -10.01
C ARG A 68 -4.45 -15.29 -9.82
N GLY A 69 -4.13 -14.63 -10.93
CA GLY A 69 -3.43 -13.35 -10.88
C GLY A 69 -1.93 -13.44 -10.66
N HIS A 70 -1.35 -14.63 -10.59
CA HIS A 70 0.09 -14.79 -10.33
C HIS A 70 0.96 -14.15 -11.40
N LYS A 71 0.52 -14.15 -12.67
CA LYS A 71 1.27 -13.51 -13.75
C LYS A 71 1.35 -12.00 -13.57
N LEU A 72 0.24 -11.38 -13.19
CA LEU A 72 0.19 -9.95 -12.91
C LEU A 72 1.03 -9.61 -11.69
N LEU A 73 0.88 -10.39 -10.61
CA LEU A 73 1.61 -10.15 -9.36
C LEU A 73 3.11 -10.33 -9.54
N LYS A 74 3.54 -11.31 -10.34
CA LYS A 74 4.96 -11.49 -10.64
C LYS A 74 5.54 -10.23 -11.27
N ARG A 75 4.81 -9.62 -12.21
CA ARG A 75 5.21 -8.37 -12.84
C ARG A 75 5.25 -7.22 -11.84
N LEU A 76 4.22 -7.11 -11.00
CA LEU A 76 4.14 -6.05 -10.00
C LEU A 76 5.21 -6.21 -8.92
N PHE A 77 5.50 -7.43 -8.49
CA PHE A 77 6.54 -7.68 -7.49
C PHE A 77 7.94 -7.40 -8.00
N ASN A 78 8.18 -7.45 -9.31
CA ASN A 78 9.45 -6.99 -9.87
C ASN A 78 9.63 -5.48 -9.72
N ILE A 79 8.54 -4.74 -9.62
CA ILE A 79 8.54 -3.28 -9.44
C ILE A 79 8.52 -2.94 -7.96
N PHE A 80 7.67 -3.64 -7.17
CA PHE A 80 7.44 -3.34 -5.77
C PHE A 80 7.09 -4.63 -5.03
N ASP A 81 8.04 -5.18 -4.31
CA ASP A 81 7.86 -6.40 -3.52
C ASP A 81 7.84 -6.10 -2.02
N TYR A 82 7.97 -7.13 -1.19
CA TYR A 82 7.96 -6.97 0.26
C TYR A 82 9.15 -6.11 0.76
N THR A 83 10.29 -6.18 0.09
CA THR A 83 11.46 -5.37 0.44
C THR A 83 11.17 -3.89 0.21
N SER A 84 10.58 -3.55 -0.94
CA SER A 84 10.15 -2.19 -1.24
C SER A 84 9.12 -1.69 -0.23
N CYS A 85 8.21 -2.57 0.18
CA CYS A 85 7.18 -2.27 1.17
C CYS A 85 7.81 -1.93 2.52
N TYR A 86 8.78 -2.72 2.99
CA TYR A 86 9.48 -2.44 4.24
C TYR A 86 10.23 -1.12 4.21
N GLN A 87 10.80 -0.74 3.08
CA GLN A 87 11.51 0.53 2.94
C GLN A 87 10.60 1.75 3.08
N CYS A 88 9.28 1.58 2.88
CA CYS A 88 8.31 2.64 3.06
C CYS A 88 7.96 2.91 4.53
N PHE A 89 8.27 1.98 5.41
CA PHE A 89 8.00 2.08 6.85
C PHE A 89 9.31 2.17 7.66
#